data_1bd5acdc3d4d4042123cb8941f4bd9a5
#
_entry.id   1bd5acdc3d4d4042123cb8941f4bd9a5
#
_cell.length_a   1.000
_cell.length_b   1.000
_cell.length_c   1.000
_cell.angle_alpha   90.00
_cell.angle_beta   90.00
_cell.angle_gamma   90.00
#
_symmetry.space_group_name_H-M   'P 1'
#
loop_
_entity.id
_entity.type
_entity.pdbx_description
1 polymer ?
#
loop_
_entity_poly.entity_id
_entity_poly.type
_entity_poly.pdbx_seq_one_letter_code
_entity_poly.pdbx_strand_id
1 'polypeptide(L)'
;VTKPSKVLVIGSGPIVIGQAAEFDYAGTQACKAMREEGVVSVLVNSNPATIMTDEGVADVTYIEPIDLDVITRIIERERPDSLLPTLGGQTGLNMGVALHEAGVLDKYNVRLLGTPLEAIRKAEDRELFRQMLDSIGEPTPPSRIVTNMEEARLALQEIGLPNVVRPAYTLGGTGGGIPHTVEEYERIVAGGLAASPITQVLVEKSLLGWKEVEYEVMRDGAGNVITVCNMENFDAMGVHTGDSIVVAPSQTLTDKEYQMLRTASLKIISALGIEGGCNVQLALAPNPETTPWAVPRGATLPPYYVIEVNPRVSRSSALASKATGYPIARVATKIAIGKTLDQIPNAVTRKTTAAFEPALDYVVVKIPRWPFDKFPFGDRALGTQMKA
;
A
#
# COMPACT_ATOMS: atom_id res chain seq x y z
N VAL A 1 12.54 13.22 -16.92
CA VAL A 1 12.40 11.83 -17.39
C VAL A 1 12.04 11.86 -18.88
N THR A 2 12.78 11.12 -19.71
CA THR A 2 12.45 11.02 -21.14
C THR A 2 11.21 10.16 -21.30
N LYS A 3 10.22 10.64 -22.07
CA LYS A 3 8.98 9.93 -22.36
C LYS A 3 9.31 8.56 -23.02
N PRO A 4 8.77 7.43 -22.48
CA PRO A 4 8.97 6.13 -23.11
C PRO A 4 8.21 6.00 -24.44
N SER A 5 8.65 5.11 -25.29
CA SER A 5 7.95 4.77 -26.54
C SER A 5 7.10 3.52 -26.41
N LYS A 6 7.57 2.52 -25.68
CA LYS A 6 6.88 1.24 -25.46
C LYS A 6 7.06 0.79 -24.01
N VAL A 7 5.96 0.53 -23.32
CA VAL A 7 5.95 0.17 -21.90
C VAL A 7 5.31 -1.21 -21.70
N LEU A 8 6.00 -2.08 -20.96
CA LEU A 8 5.41 -3.31 -20.46
C LEU A 8 4.66 -3.02 -19.16
N VAL A 9 3.37 -3.37 -19.11
CA VAL A 9 2.51 -3.28 -17.94
C VAL A 9 2.28 -4.68 -17.40
N ILE A 10 2.56 -4.90 -16.13
CA ILE A 10 2.29 -6.17 -15.45
C ILE A 10 0.95 -6.07 -14.73
N GLY A 11 0.06 -7.01 -15.03
CA GLY A 11 -1.24 -7.12 -14.36
C GLY A 11 -1.15 -7.75 -12.97
N SER A 12 -2.30 -7.91 -12.34
CA SER A 12 -2.40 -8.41 -10.96
C SER A 12 -2.53 -9.93 -10.84
N GLY A 13 -2.63 -10.63 -11.95
CA GLY A 13 -2.89 -12.06 -11.93
C GLY A 13 -4.38 -12.40 -11.70
N PRO A 14 -4.68 -13.58 -11.14
CA PRO A 14 -6.05 -14.00 -10.87
C PRO A 14 -6.66 -13.16 -9.74
N ILE A 15 -7.99 -13.05 -9.75
CA ILE A 15 -8.74 -12.45 -8.65
C ILE A 15 -8.72 -13.42 -7.46
N VAL A 16 -8.16 -12.98 -6.36
CA VAL A 16 -8.05 -13.72 -5.10
C VAL A 16 -8.48 -12.83 -3.93
N ILE A 17 -8.76 -13.44 -2.78
CA ILE A 17 -8.99 -12.66 -1.55
C ILE A 17 -7.74 -11.81 -1.28
N GLY A 18 -7.94 -10.50 -1.16
CA GLY A 18 -6.85 -9.54 -0.95
C GLY A 18 -6.35 -8.83 -2.21
N GLN A 19 -6.65 -9.35 -3.42
CA GLN A 19 -6.25 -8.74 -4.68
C GLN A 19 -7.32 -8.99 -5.75
N ALA A 20 -8.22 -8.04 -5.94
CA ALA A 20 -9.43 -8.21 -6.72
C ALA A 20 -9.54 -7.22 -7.91
N ALA A 21 -10.75 -6.98 -8.40
CA ALA A 21 -11.06 -6.25 -9.64
C ALA A 21 -10.58 -4.78 -9.67
N GLU A 22 -10.27 -4.16 -8.55
CA GLU A 22 -9.71 -2.81 -8.50
C GLU A 22 -8.35 -2.68 -9.19
N PHE A 23 -7.56 -3.76 -9.23
CA PHE A 23 -6.29 -3.79 -9.97
C PHE A 23 -6.50 -4.00 -11.47
N ASP A 24 -7.53 -4.73 -11.86
CA ASP A 24 -7.94 -4.84 -13.26
C ASP A 24 -8.33 -3.46 -13.82
N TYR A 25 -9.09 -2.70 -13.04
CA TYR A 25 -9.41 -1.31 -13.38
C TYR A 25 -8.14 -0.46 -13.51
N ALA A 26 -7.21 -0.57 -12.58
CA ALA A 26 -5.98 0.23 -12.59
C ALA A 26 -5.13 -0.04 -13.85
N GLY A 27 -4.93 -1.31 -14.21
CA GLY A 27 -4.20 -1.70 -15.43
C GLY A 27 -4.89 -1.24 -16.71
N THR A 28 -6.22 -1.36 -16.78
CA THR A 28 -7.01 -0.84 -17.90
C THR A 28 -6.84 0.66 -18.07
N GLN A 29 -6.89 1.43 -16.97
CA GLN A 29 -6.69 2.88 -17.01
C GLN A 29 -5.27 3.26 -17.41
N ALA A 30 -4.27 2.45 -17.03
CA ALA A 30 -2.89 2.65 -17.46
C ALA A 30 -2.75 2.54 -18.98
N CYS A 31 -3.26 1.48 -19.59
CA CYS A 31 -3.20 1.28 -21.03
C CYS A 31 -3.91 2.41 -21.80
N LYS A 32 -5.08 2.85 -21.30
CA LYS A 32 -5.79 3.99 -21.88
C LYS A 32 -5.00 5.30 -21.77
N ALA A 33 -4.40 5.57 -20.60
CA ALA A 33 -3.56 6.76 -20.41
C ALA A 33 -2.33 6.77 -21.33
N MET A 34 -1.68 5.62 -21.51
CA MET A 34 -0.55 5.48 -22.43
C MET A 34 -0.95 5.77 -23.86
N ARG A 35 -2.09 5.24 -24.32
CA ARG A 35 -2.63 5.50 -25.66
C ARG A 35 -2.90 6.98 -25.89
N GLU A 36 -3.49 7.69 -24.93
CA GLU A 36 -3.70 9.14 -25.00
C GLU A 36 -2.41 9.92 -25.16
N GLU A 37 -1.34 9.42 -24.59
CA GLU A 37 -0.02 10.04 -24.68
C GLU A 37 0.83 9.51 -25.86
N GLY A 38 0.28 8.63 -26.71
CA GLY A 38 0.99 8.06 -27.85
C GLY A 38 2.13 7.11 -27.45
N VAL A 39 1.99 6.42 -26.33
CA VAL A 39 2.91 5.39 -25.82
C VAL A 39 2.32 4.02 -26.08
N VAL A 40 3.10 3.13 -26.69
CA VAL A 40 2.67 1.75 -26.96
C VAL A 40 2.63 0.95 -25.68
N SER A 41 1.50 0.32 -25.38
CA SER A 41 1.32 -0.54 -24.22
C SER A 41 1.40 -2.02 -24.58
N VAL A 42 2.25 -2.75 -23.88
CA VAL A 42 2.30 -4.22 -23.87
C VAL A 42 1.82 -4.66 -22.50
N LEU A 43 0.72 -5.41 -22.45
CA LEU A 43 0.14 -5.89 -21.21
C LEU A 43 0.37 -7.40 -21.07
N VAL A 44 0.79 -7.83 -19.88
CA VAL A 44 0.77 -9.23 -19.47
C VAL A 44 -0.11 -9.43 -18.26
N ASN A 45 -1.06 -10.35 -18.33
CA ASN A 45 -1.87 -10.79 -17.19
C ASN A 45 -2.27 -12.26 -17.38
N SER A 46 -2.28 -13.03 -16.29
CA SER A 46 -2.62 -14.45 -16.34
C SER A 46 -4.12 -14.74 -16.29
N ASN A 47 -4.94 -13.74 -15.98
CA ASN A 47 -6.39 -13.90 -15.91
C ASN A 47 -7.05 -13.50 -17.24
N PRO A 48 -7.66 -14.45 -17.98
CA PRO A 48 -8.36 -14.13 -19.23
C PRO A 48 -9.74 -13.49 -19.02
N ALA A 49 -10.26 -13.51 -17.80
CA ALA A 49 -11.61 -13.04 -17.47
C ALA A 49 -11.61 -11.64 -16.86
N THR A 50 -10.68 -10.78 -17.26
CA THR A 50 -10.60 -9.39 -16.79
C THR A 50 -10.84 -8.40 -17.92
N ILE A 51 -11.36 -7.22 -17.58
CA ILE A 51 -11.48 -6.11 -18.55
C ILE A 51 -10.12 -5.64 -19.08
N MET A 52 -9.04 -5.90 -18.32
CA MET A 52 -7.68 -5.51 -18.68
C MET A 52 -7.20 -6.22 -19.94
N THR A 53 -7.57 -7.50 -20.12
CA THR A 53 -7.20 -8.33 -21.26
C THR A 53 -8.17 -8.28 -22.44
N ASP A 54 -9.22 -7.44 -22.35
CA ASP A 54 -10.15 -7.23 -23.43
C ASP A 54 -9.46 -6.64 -24.67
N GLU A 55 -9.97 -7.01 -25.84
CA GLU A 55 -9.46 -6.51 -27.11
C GLU A 55 -9.51 -4.97 -27.15
N GLY A 56 -8.43 -4.37 -27.60
CA GLY A 56 -8.32 -2.92 -27.75
C GLY A 56 -8.06 -2.15 -26.45
N VAL A 57 -7.85 -2.82 -25.31
CA VAL A 57 -7.41 -2.15 -24.06
C VAL A 57 -5.91 -1.82 -24.17
N ALA A 58 -5.04 -2.81 -24.31
CA ALA A 58 -3.62 -2.59 -24.63
C ALA A 58 -3.38 -2.69 -26.13
N ASP A 59 -2.24 -2.20 -26.62
CA ASP A 59 -1.83 -2.37 -28.01
C ASP A 59 -1.41 -3.81 -28.30
N VAL A 60 -0.75 -4.44 -27.32
CA VAL A 60 -0.38 -5.87 -27.35
C VAL A 60 -0.78 -6.50 -26.02
N THR A 61 -1.46 -7.63 -26.05
CA THR A 61 -1.92 -8.33 -24.84
C THR A 61 -1.37 -9.76 -24.83
N TYR A 62 -0.75 -10.12 -23.70
CA TYR A 62 -0.31 -11.48 -23.39
C TYR A 62 -1.16 -12.03 -22.24
N ILE A 63 -1.87 -13.13 -22.49
CA ILE A 63 -2.57 -13.90 -21.45
C ILE A 63 -1.66 -15.08 -21.11
N GLU A 64 -0.73 -14.80 -20.21
CA GLU A 64 0.36 -15.72 -19.87
C GLU A 64 0.62 -15.67 -18.34
N PRO A 65 1.25 -16.71 -17.78
CA PRO A 65 1.67 -16.69 -16.39
C PRO A 65 2.57 -15.49 -16.06
N ILE A 66 2.35 -14.91 -14.89
CA ILE A 66 3.21 -13.83 -14.37
C ILE A 66 4.37 -14.49 -13.63
N ASP A 67 5.32 -15.01 -14.38
CA ASP A 67 6.58 -15.56 -13.88
C ASP A 67 7.78 -14.99 -14.59
N LEU A 68 8.96 -15.16 -13.98
CA LEU A 68 10.20 -14.54 -14.43
C LEU A 68 10.59 -14.97 -15.87
N ASP A 69 10.43 -16.25 -16.20
CA ASP A 69 10.85 -16.79 -17.50
C ASP A 69 9.93 -16.31 -18.61
N VAL A 70 8.62 -16.34 -18.39
CA VAL A 70 7.63 -15.89 -19.38
C VAL A 70 7.79 -14.40 -19.63
N ILE A 71 7.89 -13.59 -18.58
CA ILE A 71 8.03 -12.13 -18.75
C ILE A 71 9.36 -11.78 -19.39
N THR A 72 10.43 -12.50 -19.07
CA THR A 72 11.73 -12.31 -19.77
C THR A 72 11.60 -12.56 -21.27
N ARG A 73 10.89 -13.61 -21.70
CA ARG A 73 10.64 -13.88 -23.12
C ARG A 73 9.77 -12.81 -23.78
N ILE A 74 8.79 -12.27 -23.07
CA ILE A 74 7.98 -11.14 -23.53
C ILE A 74 8.86 -9.91 -23.75
N ILE A 75 9.73 -9.58 -22.79
CA ILE A 75 10.69 -8.46 -22.91
C ILE A 75 11.63 -8.68 -24.10
N GLU A 76 12.14 -9.89 -24.27
CA GLU A 76 13.02 -10.24 -25.39
C GLU A 76 12.35 -10.06 -26.76
N ARG A 77 11.08 -10.44 -26.87
CA ARG A 77 10.29 -10.35 -28.09
C ARG A 77 9.82 -8.92 -28.38
N GLU A 78 9.23 -8.25 -27.40
CA GLU A 78 8.58 -6.95 -27.56
C GLU A 78 9.54 -5.77 -27.48
N ARG A 79 10.68 -5.94 -26.81
CA ARG A 79 11.69 -4.89 -26.61
C ARG A 79 11.10 -3.59 -26.07
N PRO A 80 10.35 -3.62 -24.96
CA PRO A 80 9.91 -2.39 -24.33
C PRO A 80 11.12 -1.60 -23.80
N ASP A 81 11.04 -0.29 -23.83
CA ASP A 81 12.08 0.56 -23.23
C ASP A 81 11.82 0.80 -21.73
N SER A 82 10.63 0.45 -21.25
CA SER A 82 10.24 0.67 -19.87
C SER A 82 9.27 -0.39 -19.34
N LEU A 83 9.26 -0.56 -18.01
CA LEU A 83 8.37 -1.46 -17.26
C LEU A 83 7.59 -0.67 -16.22
N LEU A 84 6.27 -0.82 -16.18
CA LEU A 84 5.39 -0.24 -15.16
C LEU A 84 4.73 -1.35 -14.32
N PRO A 85 5.29 -1.68 -13.13
CA PRO A 85 4.78 -2.75 -12.28
C PRO A 85 3.75 -2.28 -11.24
N THR A 86 3.65 -0.99 -10.96
CA THR A 86 2.97 -0.42 -9.79
C THR A 86 1.45 -0.45 -9.85
N LEU A 87 0.88 -0.85 -10.98
CA LEU A 87 -0.58 -0.94 -11.20
C LEU A 87 -1.11 -2.38 -11.13
N GLY A 88 -0.23 -3.36 -11.02
CA GLY A 88 -0.56 -4.79 -10.90
C GLY A 88 -0.61 -5.30 -9.45
N GLY A 89 -0.86 -4.42 -8.47
CA GLY A 89 -0.85 -4.81 -7.06
C GLY A 89 0.51 -5.35 -6.60
N GLN A 90 0.48 -6.20 -5.58
CA GLN A 90 1.71 -6.81 -5.05
C GLN A 90 2.37 -7.76 -6.05
N THR A 91 1.58 -8.47 -6.86
CA THR A 91 2.08 -9.37 -7.91
C THR A 91 2.97 -8.62 -8.90
N GLY A 92 2.49 -7.49 -9.42
CA GLY A 92 3.26 -6.67 -10.35
C GLY A 92 4.53 -6.10 -9.73
N LEU A 93 4.43 -5.62 -8.49
CA LEU A 93 5.56 -5.04 -7.76
C LEU A 93 6.66 -6.07 -7.50
N ASN A 94 6.29 -7.26 -7.00
CA ASN A 94 7.24 -8.36 -6.75
C ASN A 94 7.94 -8.81 -8.03
N MET A 95 7.21 -8.85 -9.15
CA MET A 95 7.78 -9.22 -10.44
C MET A 95 8.76 -8.16 -10.95
N GLY A 96 8.49 -6.87 -10.75
CA GLY A 96 9.42 -5.79 -11.07
C GLY A 96 10.76 -5.95 -10.32
N VAL A 97 10.68 -6.28 -9.03
CA VAL A 97 11.87 -6.58 -8.20
C VAL A 97 12.61 -7.82 -8.72
N ALA A 98 11.91 -8.91 -8.97
CA ALA A 98 12.51 -10.17 -9.46
C ALA A 98 13.22 -9.98 -10.82
N LEU A 99 12.63 -9.23 -11.75
CA LEU A 99 13.25 -8.92 -13.04
C LEU A 99 14.53 -8.09 -12.89
N HIS A 100 14.54 -7.15 -11.97
CA HIS A 100 15.74 -6.37 -11.68
C HIS A 100 16.84 -7.24 -11.06
N GLU A 101 16.52 -8.03 -10.03
CA GLU A 101 17.48 -8.89 -9.34
C GLU A 101 18.06 -9.98 -10.24
N ALA A 102 17.29 -10.48 -11.20
CA ALA A 102 17.75 -11.39 -12.23
C ALA A 102 18.59 -10.72 -13.34
N GLY A 103 18.79 -9.39 -13.28
CA GLY A 103 19.53 -8.64 -14.30
C GLY A 103 18.83 -8.50 -15.66
N VAL A 104 17.55 -8.85 -15.74
CA VAL A 104 16.78 -8.82 -16.99
C VAL A 104 16.58 -7.38 -17.47
N LEU A 105 16.27 -6.46 -16.55
CA LEU A 105 16.04 -5.06 -16.90
C LEU A 105 17.32 -4.42 -17.48
N ASP A 106 18.46 -4.68 -16.89
CA ASP A 106 19.76 -4.17 -17.38
C ASP A 106 20.13 -4.80 -18.71
N LYS A 107 19.98 -6.13 -18.85
CA LYS A 107 20.29 -6.88 -20.08
C LYS A 107 19.56 -6.33 -21.30
N TYR A 108 18.30 -5.94 -21.15
CA TYR A 108 17.46 -5.46 -22.24
C TYR A 108 17.27 -3.94 -22.26
N ASN A 109 17.97 -3.21 -21.37
CA ASN A 109 17.90 -1.76 -21.21
C ASN A 109 16.45 -1.27 -20.96
N VAL A 110 15.75 -1.95 -20.06
CA VAL A 110 14.36 -1.63 -19.65
C VAL A 110 14.39 -0.79 -18.38
N ARG A 111 13.82 0.41 -18.45
CA ARG A 111 13.73 1.31 -17.30
C ARG A 111 12.52 1.00 -16.43
N LEU A 112 12.73 0.88 -15.14
CA LEU A 112 11.62 0.76 -14.17
C LEU A 112 10.93 2.13 -14.00
N LEU A 113 9.61 2.19 -14.19
CA LEU A 113 8.80 3.38 -14.06
C LEU A 113 8.01 3.40 -12.75
N GLY A 114 7.66 4.61 -12.31
CA GLY A 114 6.83 4.84 -11.14
C GLY A 114 7.63 4.82 -9.86
N THR A 115 7.57 3.73 -9.11
CA THR A 115 8.27 3.61 -7.83
C THR A 115 9.71 3.10 -8.03
N PRO A 116 10.72 3.83 -7.56
CA PRO A 116 12.10 3.35 -7.59
C PRO A 116 12.27 2.07 -6.76
N LEU A 117 13.19 1.18 -7.18
CA LEU A 117 13.45 -0.08 -6.48
C LEU A 117 13.82 0.13 -5.01
N GLU A 118 14.63 1.15 -4.72
CA GLU A 118 15.00 1.49 -3.35
C GLU A 118 13.78 1.88 -2.49
N ALA A 119 12.82 2.59 -3.08
CA ALA A 119 11.58 2.93 -2.40
C ALA A 119 10.74 1.68 -2.10
N ILE A 120 10.68 0.73 -3.04
CA ILE A 120 10.00 -0.56 -2.82
C ILE A 120 10.66 -1.29 -1.64
N ARG A 121 11.97 -1.41 -1.63
CA ARG A 121 12.72 -2.06 -0.54
C ARG A 121 12.50 -1.38 0.80
N LYS A 122 12.55 -0.04 0.84
CA LYS A 122 12.28 0.72 2.06
C LYS A 122 10.86 0.57 2.59
N ALA A 123 9.88 0.40 1.71
CA ALA A 123 8.49 0.21 2.10
C ALA A 123 8.18 -1.23 2.55
N GLU A 124 8.85 -2.23 1.97
CA GLU A 124 8.60 -3.66 2.22
C GLU A 124 9.44 -4.21 3.39
N ASP A 125 10.66 -3.72 3.58
CA ASP A 125 11.53 -4.12 4.68
C ASP A 125 11.23 -3.27 5.93
N ARG A 126 10.84 -3.92 7.01
CA ARG A 126 10.41 -3.23 8.25
C ARG A 126 11.49 -2.38 8.89
N GLU A 127 12.72 -2.85 8.87
CA GLU A 127 13.83 -2.11 9.47
C GLU A 127 14.20 -0.90 8.63
N LEU A 128 14.29 -1.06 7.30
CA LEU A 128 14.52 0.05 6.38
C LEU A 128 13.36 1.06 6.43
N PHE A 129 12.12 0.58 6.55
CA PHE A 129 10.94 1.42 6.70
C PHE A 129 11.02 2.27 7.98
N ARG A 130 11.32 1.64 9.12
CA ARG A 130 11.50 2.33 10.40
C ARG A 130 12.61 3.36 10.32
N GLN A 131 13.79 3.00 9.80
CA GLN A 131 14.92 3.93 9.64
C GLN A 131 14.57 5.12 8.76
N MET A 132 13.84 4.90 7.67
CA MET A 132 13.38 5.97 6.80
C MET A 132 12.41 6.90 7.54
N LEU A 133 11.43 6.37 8.28
CA LEU A 133 10.49 7.18 9.07
C LEU A 133 11.19 7.96 10.17
N ASP A 134 12.11 7.33 10.90
CA ASP A 134 12.94 7.99 11.92
C ASP A 134 13.72 9.17 11.31
N SER A 135 14.27 9.00 10.11
CA SER A 135 15.06 10.04 9.41
C SER A 135 14.26 11.29 9.07
N ILE A 136 12.95 11.15 8.91
CA ILE A 136 12.02 12.27 8.62
C ILE A 136 11.20 12.70 9.84
N GLY A 137 11.45 12.09 11.00
CA GLY A 137 10.77 12.41 12.25
C GLY A 137 9.31 11.96 12.31
N GLU A 138 8.95 10.88 11.59
CA GLU A 138 7.61 10.30 11.63
C GLU A 138 7.58 9.06 12.53
N PRO A 139 6.61 8.96 13.46
CA PRO A 139 6.61 7.94 14.49
C PRO A 139 6.13 6.58 13.97
N THR A 140 6.82 5.51 14.39
CA THR A 140 6.36 4.13 14.25
C THR A 140 5.96 3.54 15.61
N PRO A 141 5.10 2.50 15.64
CA PRO A 141 4.80 1.83 16.90
C PRO A 141 6.08 1.35 17.59
N PRO A 142 6.25 1.57 18.90
CA PRO A 142 7.37 1.03 19.66
C PRO A 142 7.49 -0.47 19.44
N SER A 143 8.67 -0.91 19.04
CA SER A 143 8.92 -2.31 18.71
C SER A 143 10.34 -2.72 19.05
N ARG A 144 10.53 -4.03 19.28
CA ARG A 144 11.84 -4.61 19.52
C ARG A 144 11.93 -5.98 18.87
N ILE A 145 13.03 -6.22 18.19
CA ILE A 145 13.38 -7.55 17.70
C ILE A 145 14.04 -8.30 18.85
N VAL A 146 13.62 -9.56 19.08
CA VAL A 146 14.15 -10.42 20.11
C VAL A 146 14.54 -11.77 19.51
N THR A 147 15.65 -12.34 20.00
CA THR A 147 16.21 -13.61 19.53
C THR A 147 16.23 -14.69 20.63
N ASN A 148 15.89 -14.30 21.85
CA ASN A 148 15.83 -15.18 23.00
C ASN A 148 14.82 -14.64 24.05
N MET A 149 14.51 -15.44 25.06
CA MET A 149 13.52 -15.11 26.08
C MET A 149 14.00 -14.02 27.05
N GLU A 150 15.29 -13.80 27.23
CA GLU A 150 15.82 -12.73 28.06
C GLU A 150 15.54 -11.37 27.42
N GLU A 151 15.88 -11.22 26.13
CA GLU A 151 15.53 -10.05 25.33
C GLU A 151 14.02 -9.82 25.27
N ALA A 152 13.24 -10.91 25.17
CA ALA A 152 11.77 -10.82 25.18
C ALA A 152 11.21 -10.24 26.47
N ARG A 153 11.76 -10.59 27.64
CA ARG A 153 11.33 -10.00 28.92
C ARG A 153 11.69 -8.53 29.03
N LEU A 154 12.84 -8.12 28.49
CA LEU A 154 13.18 -6.70 28.40
C LEU A 154 12.23 -5.95 27.46
N ALA A 155 11.90 -6.53 26.32
CA ALA A 155 10.93 -5.96 25.40
C ALA A 155 9.55 -5.80 26.05
N LEU A 156 9.11 -6.76 26.85
CA LEU A 156 7.85 -6.69 27.60
C LEU A 156 7.84 -5.52 28.61
N GLN A 157 8.96 -5.28 29.30
CA GLN A 157 9.08 -4.15 30.22
C GLN A 157 9.00 -2.79 29.51
N GLU A 158 9.57 -2.69 28.32
CA GLU A 158 9.60 -1.45 27.52
C GLU A 158 8.27 -1.18 26.82
N ILE A 159 7.67 -2.20 26.22
CA ILE A 159 6.50 -2.07 25.32
C ILE A 159 5.19 -2.26 26.08
N GLY A 160 5.17 -3.14 27.08
CA GLY A 160 3.97 -3.47 27.85
C GLY A 160 3.00 -4.41 27.14
N LEU A 161 1.84 -4.60 27.73
CA LEU A 161 0.71 -5.39 27.20
C LEU A 161 -0.51 -4.50 26.96
N PRO A 162 -1.39 -4.83 25.99
CA PRO A 162 -1.17 -5.87 24.97
C PRO A 162 -0.11 -5.46 23.96
N ASN A 163 0.60 -6.45 23.41
CA ASN A 163 1.53 -6.24 22.30
C ASN A 163 1.26 -7.26 21.18
N VAL A 164 1.90 -7.06 20.03
CA VAL A 164 1.81 -7.96 18.88
C VAL A 164 3.13 -8.70 18.77
N VAL A 165 3.06 -10.00 18.76
CA VAL A 165 4.20 -10.91 18.59
C VAL A 165 4.17 -11.47 17.18
N ARG A 166 5.24 -11.24 16.40
CA ARG A 166 5.33 -11.68 15.00
C ARG A 166 6.67 -12.39 14.75
N PRO A 167 6.66 -13.70 14.54
CA PRO A 167 7.87 -14.43 14.14
C PRO A 167 8.33 -13.99 12.76
N ALA A 168 9.64 -13.88 12.59
CA ALA A 168 10.23 -13.54 11.29
C ALA A 168 10.11 -14.72 10.32
N TYR A 169 9.83 -14.40 9.03
CA TYR A 169 9.77 -15.36 7.93
C TYR A 169 8.78 -16.51 8.10
N THR A 170 7.68 -16.29 8.84
CA THR A 170 6.57 -17.25 8.93
C THR A 170 5.42 -16.83 8.02
N LEU A 171 4.71 -17.83 7.48
CA LEU A 171 3.55 -17.61 6.62
C LEU A 171 2.25 -17.60 7.44
N GLY A 172 1.33 -16.71 7.07
CA GLY A 172 -0.03 -16.72 7.61
C GLY A 172 -0.17 -16.42 9.09
N GLY A 173 0.84 -15.77 9.70
CA GLY A 173 0.82 -15.45 11.14
C GLY A 173 1.15 -16.61 12.08
N THR A 174 1.70 -17.71 11.55
CA THR A 174 2.09 -18.89 12.34
C THR A 174 3.04 -18.52 13.46
N GLY A 175 2.72 -18.93 14.70
CA GLY A 175 3.54 -18.68 15.89
C GLY A 175 3.43 -17.26 16.46
N GLY A 176 2.64 -16.37 15.83
CA GLY A 176 2.36 -15.02 16.31
C GLY A 176 1.09 -14.95 17.15
N GLY A 177 0.85 -13.78 17.74
CA GLY A 177 -0.36 -13.52 18.53
C GLY A 177 -0.36 -12.19 19.22
N ILE A 178 -1.45 -11.92 19.95
CA ILE A 178 -1.63 -10.71 20.76
C ILE A 178 -1.86 -11.15 22.20
N PRO A 179 -0.79 -11.27 23.00
CA PRO A 179 -0.91 -11.62 24.41
C PRO A 179 -1.52 -10.49 25.23
N HIS A 180 -2.36 -10.85 26.19
CA HIS A 180 -2.96 -9.95 27.16
C HIS A 180 -2.42 -10.17 28.58
N THR A 181 -1.75 -11.30 28.84
CA THR A 181 -1.07 -11.60 30.09
C THR A 181 0.39 -11.94 29.89
N VAL A 182 1.18 -11.90 30.98
CA VAL A 182 2.61 -12.22 30.92
C VAL A 182 2.83 -13.70 30.53
N GLU A 183 1.99 -14.59 31.04
CA GLU A 183 2.05 -16.02 30.75
C GLU A 183 1.75 -16.32 29.28
N GLU A 184 0.74 -15.64 28.71
CA GLU A 184 0.44 -15.71 27.28
C GLU A 184 1.61 -15.19 26.45
N TYR A 185 2.20 -14.07 26.86
CA TYR A 185 3.34 -13.46 26.19
C TYR A 185 4.52 -14.43 26.12
N GLU A 186 4.94 -14.98 27.26
CA GLU A 186 6.08 -15.89 27.29
C GLU A 186 5.83 -17.14 26.44
N ARG A 187 4.62 -17.69 26.48
CA ARG A 187 4.24 -18.84 25.66
C ARG A 187 4.26 -18.52 24.16
N ILE A 188 3.68 -17.39 23.74
CA ILE A 188 3.60 -17.00 22.33
C ILE A 188 4.99 -16.65 21.80
N VAL A 189 5.80 -15.91 22.56
CA VAL A 189 7.17 -15.59 22.13
C VAL A 189 8.04 -16.83 22.00
N ALA A 190 7.98 -17.75 22.98
CA ALA A 190 8.72 -19.01 22.89
C ALA A 190 8.31 -19.83 21.66
N GLY A 191 7.00 -19.93 21.39
CA GLY A 191 6.49 -20.57 20.16
C GLY A 191 6.94 -19.86 18.89
N GLY A 192 6.95 -18.54 18.88
CA GLY A 192 7.40 -17.73 17.77
C GLY A 192 8.89 -17.86 17.46
N LEU A 193 9.72 -17.89 18.49
CA LEU A 193 11.17 -18.13 18.35
C LEU A 193 11.46 -19.53 17.78
N ALA A 194 10.68 -20.53 18.19
CA ALA A 194 10.80 -21.88 17.65
C ALA A 194 10.29 -22.01 16.21
N ALA A 195 9.24 -21.25 15.84
CA ALA A 195 8.65 -21.26 14.51
C ALA A 195 9.47 -20.45 13.47
N SER A 196 10.22 -19.45 13.90
CA SER A 196 11.03 -18.63 13.02
C SER A 196 12.26 -19.37 12.52
N PRO A 197 12.50 -19.47 11.20
CA PRO A 197 13.70 -20.11 10.64
C PRO A 197 15.04 -19.51 11.11
N ILE A 198 15.00 -18.24 11.54
CA ILE A 198 16.17 -17.50 12.02
C ILE A 198 16.09 -17.21 13.54
N THR A 199 15.17 -17.87 14.26
CA THR A 199 14.97 -17.69 15.71
C THR A 199 14.82 -16.21 16.08
N GLN A 200 13.91 -15.50 15.38
CA GLN A 200 13.70 -14.07 15.55
C GLN A 200 12.22 -13.73 15.63
N VAL A 201 11.85 -12.89 16.59
CA VAL A 201 10.48 -12.40 16.80
C VAL A 201 10.49 -10.88 16.94
N LEU A 202 9.55 -10.24 16.25
CA LEU A 202 9.23 -8.83 16.52
C LEU A 202 8.16 -8.76 17.60
N VAL A 203 8.43 -7.98 18.64
CA VAL A 203 7.46 -7.56 19.66
C VAL A 203 7.14 -6.10 19.41
N GLU A 204 5.88 -5.78 19.19
CA GLU A 204 5.42 -4.45 18.81
C GLU A 204 4.24 -4.02 19.67
N LYS A 205 4.16 -2.75 20.03
CA LYS A 205 3.01 -2.19 20.77
C LYS A 205 1.71 -2.45 20.01
N SER A 206 0.72 -3.01 20.69
CA SER A 206 -0.61 -3.19 20.11
C SER A 206 -1.33 -1.85 19.98
N LEU A 207 -1.91 -1.62 18.83
CA LEU A 207 -2.76 -0.46 18.54
C LEU A 207 -4.22 -0.85 18.38
N LEU A 208 -4.62 -2.00 18.95
CA LEU A 208 -6.03 -2.42 18.96
C LEU A 208 -6.91 -1.29 19.52
N GLY A 209 -8.01 -1.01 18.82
CA GLY A 209 -8.95 0.02 19.20
C GLY A 209 -8.56 1.45 18.80
N TRP A 210 -7.38 1.66 18.20
CA TRP A 210 -7.02 2.96 17.63
C TRP A 210 -7.80 3.22 16.34
N LYS A 211 -7.99 4.48 16.00
CA LYS A 211 -8.56 4.86 14.71
C LYS A 211 -7.57 4.53 13.59
N GLU A 212 -8.06 3.94 12.52
CA GLU A 212 -7.29 3.72 11.31
C GLU A 212 -7.70 4.74 10.26
N VAL A 213 -6.72 5.47 9.74
CA VAL A 213 -6.89 6.52 8.74
C VAL A 213 -5.94 6.27 7.58
N GLU A 214 -6.43 6.42 6.38
CA GLU A 214 -5.65 6.24 5.16
C GLU A 214 -5.58 7.54 4.35
N TYR A 215 -4.43 7.77 3.72
CA TYR A 215 -4.23 8.86 2.75
C TYR A 215 -3.77 8.29 1.42
N GLU A 216 -4.48 8.65 0.36
CA GLU A 216 -4.02 8.46 -1.01
C GLU A 216 -3.28 9.73 -1.44
N VAL A 217 -2.00 9.59 -1.71
CA VAL A 217 -1.11 10.70 -2.07
C VAL A 217 -0.48 10.49 -3.44
N MET A 218 -0.20 11.58 -4.13
CA MET A 218 0.41 11.59 -5.45
C MET A 218 1.64 12.49 -5.45
N ARG A 219 2.69 12.05 -6.15
CA ARG A 219 3.91 12.85 -6.33
C ARG A 219 4.44 12.67 -7.75
N ASP A 220 4.91 13.76 -8.36
CA ASP A 220 5.56 13.72 -9.67
C ASP A 220 7.09 13.85 -9.59
N GLY A 221 7.75 13.70 -10.73
CA GLY A 221 9.21 13.79 -10.82
C GLY A 221 9.79 15.17 -10.55
N ALA A 222 8.98 16.23 -10.57
CA ALA A 222 9.38 17.59 -10.21
C ALA A 222 9.28 17.86 -8.69
N GLY A 223 8.72 16.90 -7.93
CA GLY A 223 8.53 17.02 -6.49
C GLY A 223 7.22 17.69 -6.08
N ASN A 224 6.30 17.95 -7.02
CA ASN A 224 4.96 18.38 -6.66
C ASN A 224 4.23 17.21 -5.99
N VAL A 225 3.55 17.47 -4.90
CA VAL A 225 2.90 16.45 -4.08
C VAL A 225 1.53 16.92 -3.61
N ILE A 226 0.54 16.04 -3.68
CA ILE A 226 -0.83 16.31 -3.25
C ILE A 226 -1.42 15.14 -2.49
N THR A 227 -2.43 15.41 -1.67
CA THR A 227 -3.35 14.42 -1.12
C THR A 227 -4.58 14.34 -2.03
N VAL A 228 -4.86 13.17 -2.56
CA VAL A 228 -6.06 12.95 -3.39
C VAL A 228 -7.29 12.78 -2.51
N CYS A 229 -7.17 11.98 -1.46
CA CYS A 229 -8.26 11.70 -0.54
C CYS A 229 -7.72 11.19 0.79
N ASN A 230 -8.38 11.56 1.89
CA ASN A 230 -8.25 10.82 3.13
C ASN A 230 -9.51 9.98 3.37
N MET A 231 -9.34 8.88 4.07
CA MET A 231 -10.40 7.93 4.40
C MET A 231 -10.21 7.47 5.83
N GLU A 232 -11.31 7.18 6.52
CA GLU A 232 -11.25 6.54 7.83
C GLU A 232 -11.98 5.21 7.82
N ASN A 233 -11.43 4.23 8.51
CA ASN A 233 -12.08 2.97 8.75
C ASN A 233 -13.06 3.13 9.90
N PHE A 234 -14.31 2.70 9.68
CA PHE A 234 -15.33 2.67 10.74
C PHE A 234 -14.93 1.69 11.83
N ASP A 235 -14.40 0.53 11.42
CA ASP A 235 -13.82 -0.44 12.34
C ASP A 235 -12.47 0.04 12.83
N ALA A 236 -12.23 -0.09 14.13
CA ALA A 236 -10.94 0.25 14.72
C ALA A 236 -9.84 -0.72 14.29
N MET A 237 -8.58 -0.35 14.54
CA MET A 237 -7.42 -1.23 14.36
C MET A 237 -7.66 -2.59 15.01
N GLY A 238 -7.35 -3.65 14.25
CA GLY A 238 -7.59 -5.04 14.59
C GLY A 238 -8.49 -5.76 13.57
N VAL A 239 -9.25 -5.01 12.77
CA VAL A 239 -9.95 -5.50 11.59
C VAL A 239 -9.13 -5.11 10.35
N HIS A 240 -8.93 -6.05 9.42
CA HIS A 240 -8.18 -5.77 8.20
C HIS A 240 -8.89 -4.68 7.39
N THR A 241 -8.15 -3.71 6.84
CA THR A 241 -8.70 -2.55 6.10
C THR A 241 -9.61 -2.96 4.94
N GLY A 242 -9.30 -4.10 4.29
CA GLY A 242 -10.12 -4.67 3.20
C GLY A 242 -11.49 -5.15 3.65
N ASP A 243 -11.65 -5.52 4.92
CA ASP A 243 -12.90 -5.98 5.54
C ASP A 243 -13.64 -4.88 6.29
N SER A 244 -13.02 -3.73 6.47
CA SER A 244 -13.60 -2.58 7.18
C SER A 244 -14.60 -1.81 6.32
N ILE A 245 -15.60 -1.23 6.97
CA ILE A 245 -16.40 -0.15 6.38
C ILE A 245 -15.53 1.08 6.33
N VAL A 246 -15.42 1.71 5.15
CA VAL A 246 -14.55 2.88 4.93
C VAL A 246 -15.36 4.08 4.50
N VAL A 247 -15.08 5.22 5.09
CA VAL A 247 -15.75 6.50 4.83
C VAL A 247 -14.76 7.48 4.18
N ALA A 248 -15.16 8.09 3.09
CA ALA A 248 -14.38 9.07 2.35
C ALA A 248 -15.21 10.35 2.10
N PRO A 249 -14.74 11.56 2.49
CA PRO A 249 -13.58 11.82 3.34
C PRO A 249 -13.82 11.44 4.81
N SER A 250 -12.77 11.42 5.63
CA SER A 250 -12.88 11.20 7.08
C SER A 250 -13.86 12.17 7.71
N GLN A 251 -14.72 11.67 8.61
CA GLN A 251 -15.78 12.43 9.24
C GLN A 251 -15.50 12.80 10.71
N THR A 252 -14.61 12.06 11.39
CA THR A 252 -14.40 12.19 12.84
C THR A 252 -13.06 12.84 13.20
N LEU A 253 -12.30 13.31 12.21
CA LEU A 253 -11.06 14.07 12.44
C LEU A 253 -11.37 15.57 12.61
N THR A 254 -10.69 16.19 13.54
CA THR A 254 -10.57 17.65 13.56
C THR A 254 -9.68 18.12 12.42
N ASP A 255 -9.79 19.38 12.02
CA ASP A 255 -8.91 19.93 10.97
C ASP A 255 -7.42 19.83 11.35
N LYS A 256 -7.09 20.03 12.62
CA LYS A 256 -5.70 19.87 13.10
C LYS A 256 -5.17 18.45 12.95
N GLU A 257 -5.98 17.46 13.29
CA GLU A 257 -5.62 16.03 13.10
C GLU A 257 -5.48 15.71 11.61
N TYR A 258 -6.41 16.17 10.79
CA TYR A 258 -6.35 16.02 9.35
C TYR A 258 -5.05 16.59 8.77
N GLN A 259 -4.71 17.84 9.11
CA GLN A 259 -3.51 18.51 8.59
C GLN A 259 -2.21 17.85 9.11
N MET A 260 -2.19 17.37 10.33
CA MET A 260 -1.06 16.64 10.91
C MET A 260 -0.79 15.35 10.12
N LEU A 261 -1.81 14.52 9.93
CA LEU A 261 -1.69 13.25 9.21
C LEU A 261 -1.42 13.45 7.70
N ARG A 262 -2.01 14.50 7.12
CA ARG A 262 -1.72 14.92 5.74
C ARG A 262 -0.24 15.28 5.58
N THR A 263 0.29 16.10 6.47
CA THR A 263 1.70 16.51 6.44
C THR A 263 2.64 15.31 6.55
N ALA A 264 2.36 14.38 7.45
CA ALA A 264 3.11 13.13 7.58
C ALA A 264 3.10 12.33 6.27
N SER A 265 1.92 12.16 5.65
CA SER A 265 1.78 11.42 4.40
C SER A 265 2.55 12.03 3.24
N LEU A 266 2.54 13.37 3.11
CA LEU A 266 3.30 14.10 2.09
C LEU A 266 4.82 14.00 2.29
N LYS A 267 5.29 14.03 3.54
CA LYS A 267 6.71 13.80 3.87
C LYS A 267 7.16 12.40 3.47
N ILE A 268 6.33 11.38 3.76
CA ILE A 268 6.64 9.98 3.50
C ILE A 268 6.81 9.73 1.99
N ILE A 269 5.84 10.13 1.16
CA ILE A 269 5.95 9.92 -0.30
C ILE A 269 7.16 10.66 -0.89
N SER A 270 7.47 11.85 -0.33
CA SER A 270 8.62 12.64 -0.75
C SER A 270 9.94 11.97 -0.37
N ALA A 271 10.04 11.43 0.85
CA ALA A 271 11.25 10.72 1.33
C ALA A 271 11.50 9.41 0.56
N LEU A 272 10.44 8.73 0.14
CA LEU A 272 10.52 7.54 -0.70
C LEU A 272 10.87 7.87 -2.17
N GLY A 273 10.65 9.10 -2.61
CA GLY A 273 10.91 9.51 -3.99
C GLY A 273 10.00 8.83 -5.02
N ILE A 274 8.81 8.42 -4.61
CA ILE A 274 7.83 7.78 -5.50
C ILE A 274 7.37 8.78 -6.58
N GLU A 275 7.29 8.31 -7.82
CA GLU A 275 6.72 9.03 -8.96
C GLU A 275 5.41 8.34 -9.38
N GLY A 276 4.30 8.82 -8.84
CA GLY A 276 2.98 8.22 -8.99
C GLY A 276 2.19 8.30 -7.68
N GLY A 277 1.37 7.30 -7.41
CA GLY A 277 0.54 7.21 -6.21
C GLY A 277 1.09 6.28 -5.16
N CYS A 278 0.80 6.58 -3.91
CA CYS A 278 0.95 5.64 -2.81
C CYS A 278 -0.16 5.81 -1.77
N ASN A 279 -0.40 4.73 -1.04
CA ASN A 279 -1.30 4.70 0.10
C ASN A 279 -0.49 4.73 1.40
N VAL A 280 -0.87 5.61 2.32
CA VAL A 280 -0.27 5.70 3.66
C VAL A 280 -1.33 5.36 4.69
N GLN A 281 -1.06 4.36 5.52
CA GLN A 281 -1.94 3.92 6.61
C GLN A 281 -1.39 4.42 7.95
N LEU A 282 -2.25 5.04 8.72
CA LEU A 282 -1.93 5.71 9.97
C LEU A 282 -2.90 5.25 11.07
N ALA A 283 -2.37 5.05 12.27
CA ALA A 283 -3.17 4.85 13.47
C ALA A 283 -3.18 6.13 14.30
N LEU A 284 -4.36 6.60 14.67
CA LEU A 284 -4.56 7.77 15.53
C LEU A 284 -5.16 7.35 16.87
N ALA A 285 -4.61 7.81 17.96
CA ALA A 285 -5.16 7.54 19.30
C ALA A 285 -6.62 7.99 19.38
N PRO A 286 -7.54 7.13 19.88
CA PRO A 286 -8.98 7.40 19.79
C PRO A 286 -9.42 8.61 20.61
N ASN A 287 -9.01 8.73 21.85
CA ASN A 287 -9.33 9.88 22.70
C ASN A 287 -8.27 10.04 23.79
N PRO A 288 -7.68 11.24 23.94
CA PRO A 288 -6.73 11.51 24.99
C PRO A 288 -7.25 11.23 26.43
N GLU A 289 -8.54 11.43 26.66
CA GLU A 289 -9.16 11.21 27.99
C GLU A 289 -9.32 9.72 28.29
N THR A 290 -9.56 8.89 27.29
CA THR A 290 -9.71 7.43 27.45
C THR A 290 -8.40 6.66 27.28
N THR A 291 -7.36 7.31 26.72
CA THR A 291 -6.03 6.73 26.52
C THR A 291 -4.93 7.66 27.03
N PRO A 292 -4.95 8.05 28.32
CA PRO A 292 -4.03 9.05 28.88
C PRO A 292 -2.56 8.62 28.80
N TRP A 293 -2.30 7.33 28.71
CA TRP A 293 -0.96 6.75 28.52
C TRP A 293 -0.43 6.89 27.10
N ALA A 294 -1.30 7.14 26.11
CA ALA A 294 -0.93 7.29 24.71
C ALA A 294 -0.61 8.75 24.34
N VAL A 295 -1.01 9.71 25.20
CA VAL A 295 -0.80 11.14 24.93
C VAL A 295 0.32 11.65 25.85
N PRO A 296 1.42 12.18 25.31
CA PRO A 296 2.43 12.86 26.12
C PRO A 296 1.80 14.04 26.88
N ARG A 297 2.19 14.24 28.13
CA ARG A 297 1.73 15.40 28.91
C ARG A 297 2.04 16.70 28.18
N GLY A 298 1.02 17.52 27.96
CA GLY A 298 1.14 18.81 27.27
C GLY A 298 1.02 18.75 25.76
N ALA A 299 0.77 17.56 25.17
CA ALA A 299 0.47 17.45 23.75
C ALA A 299 -0.90 18.06 23.44
N THR A 300 -0.97 18.87 22.39
CA THR A 300 -2.20 19.50 21.90
C THR A 300 -2.95 18.64 20.88
N LEU A 301 -2.31 17.60 20.37
CA LEU A 301 -2.85 16.65 19.39
C LEU A 301 -2.65 15.22 19.89
N PRO A 302 -3.59 14.30 19.56
CA PRO A 302 -3.42 12.89 19.90
C PRO A 302 -2.20 12.30 19.18
N PRO A 303 -1.48 11.36 19.81
CA PRO A 303 -0.40 10.66 19.15
C PRO A 303 -0.92 9.81 17.98
N TYR A 304 -0.10 9.67 16.96
CA TYR A 304 -0.35 8.78 15.85
C TYR A 304 0.89 7.94 15.56
N TYR A 305 0.70 6.88 14.81
CA TYR A 305 1.79 6.06 14.27
C TYR A 305 1.58 5.78 12.79
N VAL A 306 2.67 5.74 12.04
CA VAL A 306 2.67 5.24 10.68
C VAL A 306 2.70 3.71 10.72
N ILE A 307 1.71 3.07 10.10
CA ILE A 307 1.54 1.62 10.14
C ILE A 307 2.15 0.96 8.92
N GLU A 308 1.79 1.46 7.74
CA GLU A 308 2.17 0.85 6.47
C GLU A 308 2.15 1.89 5.36
N VAL A 309 3.00 1.69 4.38
CA VAL A 309 2.97 2.42 3.12
C VAL A 309 2.95 1.42 1.98
N ASN A 310 1.97 1.55 1.10
CA ASN A 310 1.91 0.78 -0.13
C ASN A 310 2.50 1.64 -1.26
N PRO A 311 3.74 1.37 -1.73
CA PRO A 311 4.43 2.21 -2.73
C PRO A 311 3.91 1.94 -4.15
N ARG A 312 2.61 1.87 -4.31
CA ARG A 312 1.87 1.50 -5.51
C ARG A 312 0.42 1.93 -5.40
N VAL A 313 -0.32 1.83 -6.50
CA VAL A 313 -1.78 1.89 -6.46
C VAL A 313 -2.31 0.73 -5.60
N SER A 314 -3.22 1.03 -4.71
CA SER A 314 -3.82 0.11 -3.74
C SER A 314 -5.32 -0.08 -3.99
N ARG A 315 -5.96 -0.92 -3.19
CA ARG A 315 -7.42 -1.09 -3.26
C ARG A 315 -8.16 0.19 -2.87
N SER A 316 -7.67 0.91 -1.89
CA SER A 316 -8.21 2.20 -1.48
C SER A 316 -8.07 3.27 -2.55
N SER A 317 -7.12 3.16 -3.48
CA SER A 317 -7.00 4.06 -4.63
C SER A 317 -8.23 4.01 -5.54
N ALA A 318 -8.84 2.82 -5.72
CA ALA A 318 -10.08 2.69 -6.49
C ALA A 318 -11.25 3.37 -5.79
N LEU A 319 -11.38 3.20 -4.46
CA LEU A 319 -12.38 3.92 -3.66
C LEU A 319 -12.17 5.43 -3.73
N ALA A 320 -10.94 5.89 -3.50
CA ALA A 320 -10.61 7.31 -3.56
C ALA A 320 -10.89 7.91 -4.92
N SER A 321 -10.55 7.21 -6.01
CA SER A 321 -10.85 7.64 -7.37
C SER A 321 -12.35 7.77 -7.61
N LYS A 322 -13.14 6.80 -7.14
CA LYS A 322 -14.61 6.84 -7.26
C LYS A 322 -15.22 7.94 -6.41
N ALA A 323 -14.75 8.12 -5.20
CA ALA A 323 -15.26 9.14 -4.28
C ALA A 323 -14.98 10.56 -4.77
N THR A 324 -13.77 10.82 -5.28
CA THR A 324 -13.32 12.17 -5.65
C THR A 324 -13.52 12.50 -7.12
N GLY A 325 -13.70 11.51 -7.99
CA GLY A 325 -13.62 11.68 -9.44
C GLY A 325 -12.19 11.86 -9.96
N TYR A 326 -11.17 11.91 -9.07
CA TYR A 326 -9.77 12.01 -9.45
C TYR A 326 -9.23 10.64 -9.90
N PRO A 327 -8.83 10.47 -11.17
CA PRO A 327 -8.48 9.16 -11.72
C PRO A 327 -7.04 8.76 -11.37
N ILE A 328 -6.81 8.28 -10.14
CA ILE A 328 -5.49 8.00 -9.58
C ILE A 328 -4.63 7.16 -10.53
N ALA A 329 -5.14 6.03 -11.04
CA ALA A 329 -4.36 5.14 -11.90
C ALA A 329 -3.93 5.81 -13.22
N ARG A 330 -4.80 6.64 -13.82
CA ARG A 330 -4.46 7.41 -15.04
C ARG A 330 -3.42 8.47 -14.77
N VAL A 331 -3.58 9.23 -13.70
CA VAL A 331 -2.64 10.29 -13.33
C VAL A 331 -1.29 9.69 -12.96
N ALA A 332 -1.27 8.61 -12.15
CA ALA A 332 -0.05 7.89 -11.80
C ALA A 332 0.70 7.39 -13.04
N THR A 333 -0.02 6.87 -14.03
CA THR A 333 0.58 6.43 -15.29
C THR A 333 1.19 7.61 -16.07
N LYS A 334 0.47 8.73 -16.15
CA LYS A 334 0.97 9.94 -16.85
C LYS A 334 2.21 10.52 -16.15
N ILE A 335 2.26 10.46 -14.83
CA ILE A 335 3.46 10.82 -14.06
C ILE A 335 4.61 9.87 -14.39
N ALA A 336 4.36 8.55 -14.34
CA ALA A 336 5.39 7.53 -14.60
C ALA A 336 6.03 7.67 -15.98
N ILE A 337 5.28 8.14 -16.98
CA ILE A 337 5.80 8.38 -18.34
C ILE A 337 6.37 9.80 -18.52
N GLY A 338 6.52 10.58 -17.44
CA GLY A 338 7.31 11.82 -17.41
C GLY A 338 6.53 13.11 -17.35
N LYS A 339 5.21 13.10 -17.14
CA LYS A 339 4.43 14.32 -16.93
C LYS A 339 4.46 14.77 -15.47
N THR A 340 4.33 16.06 -15.24
CA THR A 340 4.14 16.66 -13.93
C THR A 340 2.66 16.93 -13.65
N LEU A 341 2.28 17.03 -12.38
CA LEU A 341 0.88 17.22 -11.97
C LEU A 341 0.22 18.47 -12.58
N ASP A 342 0.99 19.53 -12.77
CA ASP A 342 0.55 20.79 -13.39
C ASP A 342 0.37 20.68 -14.92
N GLN A 343 0.98 19.68 -15.56
CA GLN A 343 0.82 19.41 -17.00
C GLN A 343 -0.34 18.46 -17.31
N ILE A 344 -0.90 17.79 -16.30
CA ILE A 344 -2.00 16.85 -16.46
C ILE A 344 -3.32 17.59 -16.22
N PRO A 345 -4.25 17.61 -17.20
CA PRO A 345 -5.55 18.22 -16.99
C PRO A 345 -6.35 17.53 -15.89
N ASN A 346 -7.04 18.31 -15.06
CA ASN A 346 -7.96 17.80 -14.07
C ASN A 346 -9.17 17.16 -14.76
N ALA A 347 -9.40 15.88 -14.51
CA ALA A 347 -10.46 15.12 -15.18
C ALA A 347 -11.89 15.56 -14.75
N VAL A 348 -12.02 16.13 -13.55
CA VAL A 348 -13.31 16.58 -13.01
C VAL A 348 -13.65 17.97 -13.52
N THR A 349 -12.77 18.95 -13.30
CA THR A 349 -13.03 20.35 -13.64
C THR A 349 -12.81 20.64 -15.11
N ARG A 350 -11.89 19.93 -15.78
CA ARG A 350 -11.42 20.14 -17.15
C ARG A 350 -10.86 21.57 -17.43
N LYS A 351 -10.67 22.34 -16.37
CA LYS A 351 -10.18 23.74 -16.42
C LYS A 351 -8.93 23.95 -15.60
N THR A 352 -8.75 23.16 -14.55
CA THR A 352 -7.58 23.18 -13.68
C THR A 352 -6.65 21.99 -14.00
N THR A 353 -5.62 21.80 -13.19
CA THR A 353 -4.65 20.72 -13.35
C THR A 353 -4.82 19.64 -12.29
N ALA A 354 -4.16 18.52 -12.48
CA ALA A 354 -4.14 17.41 -11.52
C ALA A 354 -3.39 17.75 -10.21
N ALA A 355 -2.76 18.92 -10.13
CA ALA A 355 -2.11 19.43 -8.91
C ALA A 355 -3.11 19.95 -7.85
N PHE A 356 -4.38 20.12 -8.20
CA PHE A 356 -5.42 20.55 -7.26
C PHE A 356 -5.96 19.37 -6.46
N GLU A 357 -5.90 19.47 -5.15
CA GLU A 357 -6.50 18.48 -4.26
C GLU A 357 -8.02 18.50 -4.38
N PRO A 358 -8.68 17.32 -4.48
CA PRO A 358 -10.13 17.25 -4.47
C PRO A 358 -10.72 17.77 -3.15
N ALA A 359 -11.84 18.48 -3.25
CA ALA A 359 -12.66 18.89 -2.12
C ALA A 359 -14.07 18.32 -2.31
N LEU A 360 -14.57 17.60 -1.30
CA LEU A 360 -15.85 16.91 -1.36
C LEU A 360 -16.86 17.58 -0.42
N ASP A 361 -18.07 17.79 -0.91
CA ASP A 361 -19.23 18.26 -0.17
C ASP A 361 -20.26 17.14 0.10
N TYR A 362 -19.84 15.90 -0.10
CA TYR A 362 -20.60 14.68 0.17
C TYR A 362 -19.72 13.59 0.78
N VAL A 363 -20.33 12.55 1.27
CA VAL A 363 -19.67 11.41 1.89
C VAL A 363 -19.92 10.15 1.08
N VAL A 364 -18.88 9.38 0.86
CA VAL A 364 -18.95 8.07 0.23
C VAL A 364 -18.62 7.00 1.28
N VAL A 365 -19.50 6.01 1.39
CA VAL A 365 -19.33 4.86 2.30
C VAL A 365 -19.12 3.60 1.49
N LYS A 366 -17.99 2.93 1.70
CA LYS A 366 -17.70 1.61 1.15
C LYS A 366 -18.05 0.56 2.20
N ILE A 367 -18.91 -0.39 1.85
CA ILE A 367 -19.25 -1.55 2.68
C ILE A 367 -18.73 -2.79 1.96
N PRO A 368 -17.86 -3.60 2.59
CA PRO A 368 -17.37 -4.85 2.00
C PRO A 368 -18.48 -5.88 1.83
N ARG A 369 -18.33 -6.73 0.83
CA ARG A 369 -19.13 -7.94 0.67
C ARG A 369 -18.26 -9.16 0.93
N TRP A 370 -18.62 -9.94 1.91
CA TRP A 370 -17.91 -11.16 2.27
C TRP A 370 -18.53 -12.37 1.56
N PRO A 371 -17.74 -13.24 0.93
CA PRO A 371 -18.25 -14.37 0.15
C PRO A 371 -18.55 -15.61 1.04
N PHE A 372 -19.15 -15.41 2.21
CA PHE A 372 -19.51 -16.51 3.14
C PHE A 372 -20.59 -17.43 2.61
N ASP A 373 -21.35 -16.98 1.61
CA ASP A 373 -22.27 -17.81 0.84
C ASP A 373 -21.54 -18.89 0.02
N LYS A 374 -20.31 -18.58 -0.44
CA LYS A 374 -19.44 -19.50 -1.19
C LYS A 374 -18.54 -20.32 -0.26
N PHE A 375 -18.22 -19.82 0.92
CA PHE A 375 -17.36 -20.44 1.92
C PHE A 375 -18.11 -20.64 3.25
N PRO A 376 -19.10 -21.54 3.32
CA PRO A 376 -20.00 -21.66 4.47
C PRO A 376 -19.31 -22.11 5.76
N PHE A 377 -18.15 -22.76 5.65
CA PHE A 377 -17.33 -23.22 6.79
C PHE A 377 -16.24 -22.22 7.20
N GLY A 378 -16.14 -21.07 6.50
CA GLY A 378 -15.19 -20.01 6.85
C GLY A 378 -15.54 -19.36 8.18
N ASP A 379 -14.51 -19.02 8.95
CA ASP A 379 -14.68 -18.19 10.14
C ASP A 379 -15.24 -16.81 9.74
N ARG A 380 -16.38 -16.43 10.36
CA ARG A 380 -17.08 -15.17 10.08
C ARG A 380 -16.66 -14.01 10.94
N ALA A 381 -15.85 -14.25 11.96
CA ALA A 381 -15.33 -13.19 12.81
C ALA A 381 -14.31 -12.34 12.04
N LEU A 382 -14.52 -11.04 11.96
CA LEU A 382 -13.56 -10.13 11.35
C LEU A 382 -12.32 -9.97 12.24
N GLY A 383 -11.16 -9.88 11.61
CA GLY A 383 -9.89 -9.80 12.30
C GLY A 383 -8.77 -9.32 11.38
N THR A 384 -7.55 -9.66 11.71
CA THR A 384 -6.36 -9.24 10.96
C THR A 384 -6.20 -9.91 9.59
N GLN A 385 -6.90 -11.01 9.33
CA GLN A 385 -6.91 -11.68 8.04
C GLN A 385 -8.06 -11.17 7.19
N MET A 386 -7.77 -10.80 5.97
CA MET A 386 -8.79 -10.35 5.01
C MET A 386 -9.68 -11.49 4.56
N LYS A 387 -11.00 -11.22 4.49
CA LYS A 387 -12.05 -12.18 4.10
C LYS A 387 -12.93 -11.69 2.94
N ALA A 388 -12.96 -10.38 2.70
CA ALA A 388 -13.67 -9.79 1.57
C ALA A 388 -12.93 -9.96 0.23
#